data_5ce6b598f3e7f762bb80a4965b857ba2
#
_entry.id   5ce6b598f3e7f762bb80a4965b857ba2
#
_cell.length_a   1.000
_cell.length_b   1.000
_cell.length_c   1.000
_cell.angle_alpha   90.00
_cell.angle_beta   90.00
_cell.angle_gamma   90.00
#
_symmetry.space_group_name_H-M   'P 1'
#
loop_
_entity.id
_entity.type
_entity.pdbx_description
1 polymer ?
#
loop_
_entity_poly.entity_id
_entity_poly.type
_entity_poly.pdbx_seq_one_letter_code
_entity_poly.pdbx_strand_id
1 'polypeptide(L)'
;MRNTWIKTVLLSACVSLPLWSQAEDIQPEAGSDLLIWTDSSTLDYMKYAAESFNRDFGYDIKFSFRGLAPIDAASRLIQDGGSARVADVAEIEHDLLGRLVVAGGAMENLVSSERILSTFLPNATAAAQYAGSNYGFPVSYATLALFYNKELLPAAPKTFEEIIQFGNGFNDAKANRYALLWDIQNYYESRMFLTLYGAYEFGNQGTDAKDLGIDSPLAQQGMNAMKMLKAANPSNPVDMRNAQVRRGLFGEGKVAAIIDGPWAIQGYDNSGVNYGVVPIPTLKGKQPRTFSTVRLAVVSSYSEYPKASQLFADYLSSEKMLLKRYQMTKSIPPVESLMEKIIVDADEATYAIIAQGFHSDAMPSIPEMGYLWSPMASAITAMWVNDQPVNQALDHAKSIIEEQIAYQE
;
A
#
# COMPACT_ATOMS: atom_id res chain seq x y z
N MET A 1 -48.18 64.17 41.70
CA MET A 1 -47.73 62.97 42.41
C MET A 1 -47.40 61.88 41.35
N ARG A 2 -46.16 61.72 41.01
CA ARG A 2 -45.71 60.80 39.92
C ARG A 2 -44.95 59.60 40.59
N ASN A 3 -45.59 58.44 40.49
CA ASN A 3 -44.98 57.21 40.95
C ASN A 3 -44.05 56.63 39.83
N THR A 4 -42.76 56.57 40.11
CA THR A 4 -41.74 55.95 39.21
C THR A 4 -41.49 54.54 39.71
N TRP A 5 -41.85 53.55 38.89
CA TRP A 5 -41.53 52.14 39.12
C TRP A 5 -40.15 51.83 38.51
N ILE A 6 -39.18 51.48 39.33
CA ILE A 6 -37.89 50.99 38.91
C ILE A 6 -38.03 49.45 38.66
N LYS A 7 -37.91 49.01 37.40
CA LYS A 7 -37.83 47.60 37.04
C LYS A 7 -36.36 47.20 37.14
N THR A 8 -36.05 46.38 38.12
CA THR A 8 -34.74 45.69 38.23
C THR A 8 -34.70 44.53 37.21
N VAL A 9 -33.84 44.66 36.21
CA VAL A 9 -33.55 43.59 35.25
C VAL A 9 -32.39 42.79 35.83
N LEU A 10 -32.65 41.57 36.26
CA LEU A 10 -31.63 40.57 36.62
C LEU A 10 -31.05 40.01 35.31
N LEU A 11 -29.84 40.41 34.94
CA LEU A 11 -29.03 39.73 33.91
C LEU A 11 -28.47 38.46 34.51
N SER A 12 -29.05 37.32 34.16
CA SER A 12 -28.38 36.00 34.33
C SER A 12 -27.24 35.88 33.32
N ALA A 13 -26.05 36.09 33.76
CA ALA A 13 -24.86 35.75 32.99
C ALA A 13 -24.70 34.20 32.97
N CYS A 14 -25.15 33.57 31.88
CA CYS A 14 -24.74 32.21 31.57
C CYS A 14 -23.23 32.21 31.24
N VAL A 15 -22.45 31.87 32.23
CA VAL A 15 -21.04 31.51 31.98
C VAL A 15 -21.04 30.15 31.26
N SER A 16 -20.93 30.21 29.95
CA SER A 16 -20.61 29.02 29.13
C SER A 16 -19.15 28.66 29.43
N LEU A 17 -18.95 27.74 30.35
CA LEU A 17 -17.67 27.04 30.49
C LEU A 17 -17.43 26.32 29.18
N PRO A 18 -16.25 26.47 28.54
CA PRO A 18 -15.93 25.64 27.42
C PRO A 18 -15.87 24.20 27.97
N LEU A 19 -16.70 23.31 27.39
CA LEU A 19 -16.55 21.88 27.52
C LEU A 19 -15.21 21.52 26.82
N TRP A 20 -14.13 21.64 27.56
CA TRP A 20 -12.91 20.91 27.21
C TRP A 20 -13.27 19.46 27.45
N SER A 21 -13.50 18.73 26.36
CA SER A 21 -13.44 17.27 26.35
C SER A 21 -12.06 16.94 26.94
N GLN A 22 -12.04 16.47 28.19
CA GLN A 22 -10.88 15.79 28.74
C GLN A 22 -10.78 14.49 27.94
N ALA A 23 -9.96 14.49 26.86
CA ALA A 23 -9.32 13.27 26.43
C ALA A 23 -8.57 12.78 27.69
N GLU A 24 -9.05 11.74 28.35
CA GLU A 24 -8.31 11.09 29.42
C GLU A 24 -6.91 10.82 28.88
N ASP A 25 -5.89 11.27 29.59
CA ASP A 25 -4.49 11.07 29.25
C ASP A 25 -4.24 9.56 29.30
N ILE A 26 -4.32 8.90 28.14
CA ILE A 26 -4.23 7.44 28.05
C ILE A 26 -2.82 7.05 28.48
N GLN A 27 -2.72 6.27 29.57
CA GLN A 27 -1.47 5.74 30.09
C GLN A 27 -1.37 4.25 29.77
N PRO A 28 -0.15 3.74 29.49
CA PRO A 28 0.03 2.30 29.28
C PRO A 28 -0.32 1.50 30.55
N GLU A 29 -0.73 0.27 30.38
CA GLU A 29 -0.95 -0.66 31.48
C GLU A 29 0.36 -0.95 32.20
N ALA A 30 0.30 -1.11 33.52
CA ALA A 30 1.48 -1.44 34.33
C ALA A 30 2.03 -2.84 33.96
N GLY A 31 3.33 -2.92 33.70
CA GLY A 31 4.00 -4.17 33.35
C GLY A 31 3.78 -4.64 31.92
N SER A 32 3.37 -3.74 31.02
CA SER A 32 3.17 -4.04 29.60
C SER A 32 4.33 -4.79 28.96
N ASP A 33 4.04 -5.86 28.22
CA ASP A 33 4.98 -6.67 27.45
C ASP A 33 4.41 -6.92 26.05
N LEU A 34 4.80 -6.09 25.08
CA LEU A 34 4.24 -6.05 23.75
C LEU A 34 4.98 -6.98 22.78
N LEU A 35 4.23 -7.83 22.09
CA LEU A 35 4.71 -8.60 20.93
C LEU A 35 4.40 -7.83 19.64
N ILE A 36 5.44 -7.52 18.88
CA ILE A 36 5.32 -6.75 17.63
C ILE A 36 5.63 -7.66 16.43
N TRP A 37 4.70 -7.71 15.47
CA TRP A 37 4.95 -8.37 14.18
C TRP A 37 5.24 -7.32 13.11
N THR A 38 6.36 -7.46 12.43
CA THR A 38 6.80 -6.57 11.36
C THR A 38 7.61 -7.33 10.32
N ASP A 39 7.80 -6.74 9.15
CA ASP A 39 8.69 -7.31 8.13
C ASP A 39 10.12 -7.49 8.67
N SER A 40 10.78 -8.58 8.26
CA SER A 40 12.15 -8.87 8.70
C SER A 40 13.14 -7.75 8.34
N SER A 41 12.92 -7.03 7.24
CA SER A 41 13.75 -5.90 6.81
C SER A 41 13.58 -4.65 7.69
N THR A 42 12.52 -4.56 8.48
CA THR A 42 12.21 -3.42 9.36
C THR A 42 12.45 -3.71 10.85
N LEU A 43 12.95 -4.90 11.20
CA LEU A 43 13.16 -5.29 12.59
C LEU A 43 14.08 -4.35 13.37
N ASP A 44 15.17 -3.88 12.76
CA ASP A 44 16.11 -2.98 13.46
C ASP A 44 15.53 -1.59 13.66
N TYR A 45 14.72 -1.11 12.70
CA TYR A 45 13.93 0.10 12.90
C TYR A 45 12.93 -0.08 14.05
N MET A 46 12.24 -1.22 14.11
CA MET A 46 11.22 -1.45 15.13
C MET A 46 11.81 -1.52 16.55
N LYS A 47 12.99 -2.14 16.71
CA LYS A 47 13.75 -2.12 17.96
C LYS A 47 14.12 -0.69 18.36
N TYR A 48 14.65 0.11 17.41
CA TYR A 48 14.96 1.52 17.66
C TYR A 48 13.70 2.31 18.07
N ALA A 49 12.56 2.05 17.44
CA ALA A 49 11.30 2.72 17.77
C ALA A 49 10.85 2.40 19.20
N ALA A 50 10.94 1.14 19.63
CA ALA A 50 10.59 0.69 20.97
C ALA A 50 11.47 1.33 22.05
N GLU A 51 12.79 1.33 21.84
CA GLU A 51 13.74 2.01 22.74
C GLU A 51 13.49 3.51 22.82
N SER A 52 13.19 4.14 21.67
CA SER A 52 12.87 5.56 21.58
C SER A 52 11.56 5.89 22.27
N PHE A 53 10.54 5.04 22.14
CA PHE A 53 9.26 5.20 22.81
C PHE A 53 9.41 5.23 24.33
N ASN A 54 10.09 4.23 24.90
CA ASN A 54 10.36 4.18 26.34
C ASN A 54 11.16 5.41 26.82
N ARG A 55 12.19 5.82 26.09
CA ARG A 55 13.01 6.97 26.43
C ARG A 55 12.24 8.29 26.36
N ASP A 56 11.45 8.50 25.31
CA ASP A 56 10.78 9.77 25.03
C ASP A 56 9.62 10.05 26.02
N PHE A 57 8.96 8.97 26.51
CA PHE A 57 7.84 9.08 27.43
C PHE A 57 8.14 8.64 28.87
N GLY A 58 9.34 8.13 29.13
CA GLY A 58 9.72 7.63 30.46
C GLY A 58 9.03 6.32 30.84
N TYR A 59 8.64 5.52 29.85
CA TYR A 59 8.00 4.21 30.06
C TYR A 59 9.04 3.09 30.25
N ASP A 60 8.62 1.99 30.86
CA ASP A 60 9.39 0.75 31.03
C ASP A 60 8.59 -0.44 30.45
N ILE A 61 8.20 -0.29 29.18
CA ILE A 61 7.46 -1.32 28.44
C ILE A 61 8.45 -2.33 27.88
N LYS A 62 8.18 -3.62 28.06
CA LYS A 62 8.94 -4.69 27.42
C LYS A 62 8.45 -4.90 26.00
N PHE A 63 9.38 -5.23 25.10
CA PHE A 63 9.08 -5.48 23.69
C PHE A 63 9.73 -6.77 23.24
N SER A 64 8.96 -7.55 22.51
CA SER A 64 9.43 -8.71 21.75
C SER A 64 9.03 -8.56 20.28
N PHE A 65 9.83 -9.10 19.37
CA PHE A 65 9.66 -8.88 17.94
C PHE A 65 9.66 -10.20 17.18
N ARG A 66 8.80 -10.27 16.16
CA ARG A 66 8.77 -11.39 15.22
C ARG A 66 8.79 -10.85 13.79
N GLY A 67 9.74 -11.31 12.98
CA GLY A 67 9.75 -11.09 11.54
C GLY A 67 8.62 -11.88 10.88
N LEU A 68 7.66 -11.19 10.28
CA LEU A 68 6.54 -11.77 9.56
C LEU A 68 6.13 -10.82 8.44
N ALA A 69 5.93 -11.35 7.24
CA ALA A 69 5.49 -10.53 6.11
C ALA A 69 4.11 -9.90 6.42
N PRO A 70 3.90 -8.61 6.14
CA PRO A 70 2.65 -7.92 6.46
C PRO A 70 1.40 -8.56 5.84
N ILE A 71 1.53 -9.18 4.67
CA ILE A 71 0.45 -9.93 4.03
C ILE A 71 0.04 -11.17 4.85
N ASP A 72 1.00 -11.80 5.55
CA ASP A 72 0.73 -12.96 6.39
C ASP A 72 0.24 -12.56 7.79
N ALA A 73 0.60 -11.36 8.26
CA ALA A 73 0.29 -10.91 9.61
C ALA A 73 -1.23 -10.82 9.86
N ALA A 74 -1.99 -10.23 8.93
CA ALA A 74 -3.45 -10.15 9.03
C ALA A 74 -4.09 -11.54 9.05
N SER A 75 -3.65 -12.43 8.16
CA SER A 75 -4.16 -13.81 8.12
C SER A 75 -3.88 -14.57 9.42
N ARG A 76 -2.71 -14.37 10.00
CA ARG A 76 -2.32 -14.96 11.29
C ARG A 76 -3.15 -14.41 12.46
N LEU A 77 -3.42 -13.10 12.48
CA LEU A 77 -4.30 -12.51 13.51
C LEU A 77 -5.70 -13.12 13.44
N ILE A 78 -6.22 -13.36 12.23
CA ILE A 78 -7.54 -13.99 12.04
C ILE A 78 -7.53 -15.47 12.48
N GLN A 79 -6.49 -16.22 12.10
CA GLN A 79 -6.44 -17.67 12.35
C GLN A 79 -6.09 -18.04 13.80
N ASP A 80 -5.13 -17.34 14.38
CA ASP A 80 -4.53 -17.69 15.66
C ASP A 80 -5.11 -16.85 16.81
N GLY A 81 -5.85 -15.76 16.49
CA GLY A 81 -6.45 -14.88 17.48
C GLY A 81 -7.39 -15.61 18.45
N GLY A 82 -7.24 -15.34 19.74
CA GLY A 82 -8.01 -15.97 20.81
C GLY A 82 -7.57 -17.40 21.17
N SER A 83 -6.68 -18.03 20.43
CA SER A 83 -6.19 -19.40 20.69
C SER A 83 -4.70 -19.49 21.03
N ALA A 84 -3.92 -18.50 20.67
CA ALA A 84 -2.50 -18.43 20.94
C ALA A 84 -2.07 -16.97 21.18
N ARG A 85 -0.87 -16.74 21.72
CA ARG A 85 -0.31 -15.39 21.82
C ARG A 85 0.00 -14.88 20.40
N VAL A 86 -0.78 -13.89 19.95
CA VAL A 86 -0.59 -13.14 18.71
C VAL A 86 0.04 -11.77 19.00
N ALA A 87 0.38 -11.03 17.95
CA ALA A 87 0.92 -9.68 18.13
C ALA A 87 -0.06 -8.77 18.87
N ASP A 88 0.49 -7.89 19.70
CA ASP A 88 -0.23 -6.74 20.28
C ASP A 88 -0.34 -5.62 19.24
N VAL A 89 0.75 -5.40 18.47
CA VAL A 89 0.77 -4.51 17.30
C VAL A 89 1.35 -5.27 16.11
N ALA A 90 0.66 -5.25 14.99
CA ALA A 90 1.12 -5.87 13.74
C ALA A 90 1.16 -4.86 12.60
N GLU A 91 2.19 -4.93 11.76
CA GLU A 91 2.18 -4.24 10.47
C GLU A 91 1.46 -5.10 9.44
N ILE A 92 0.47 -4.53 8.75
CA ILE A 92 -0.30 -5.18 7.69
C ILE A 92 -0.32 -4.33 6.41
N GLU A 93 -0.62 -4.93 5.27
CA GLU A 93 -1.03 -4.19 4.07
C GLU A 93 -2.49 -3.78 4.21
N HIS A 94 -2.82 -2.54 3.82
CA HIS A 94 -4.11 -1.92 4.12
C HIS A 94 -5.32 -2.61 3.44
N ASP A 95 -5.13 -3.25 2.29
CA ASP A 95 -6.19 -4.01 1.59
C ASP A 95 -6.71 -5.20 2.40
N LEU A 96 -5.97 -5.61 3.43
CA LEU A 96 -6.36 -6.66 4.36
C LEU A 96 -7.13 -6.14 5.58
N LEU A 97 -7.21 -4.81 5.75
CA LEU A 97 -7.81 -4.20 6.94
C LEU A 97 -9.28 -4.59 7.10
N GLY A 98 -10.08 -4.46 6.04
CA GLY A 98 -11.50 -4.78 6.10
C GLY A 98 -11.76 -6.22 6.54
N ARG A 99 -11.03 -7.18 5.98
CA ARG A 99 -11.13 -8.60 6.38
C ARG A 99 -10.75 -8.81 7.85
N LEU A 100 -9.69 -8.13 8.31
CA LEU A 100 -9.23 -8.23 9.70
C LEU A 100 -10.25 -7.65 10.67
N VAL A 101 -10.86 -6.51 10.34
CA VAL A 101 -11.89 -5.86 11.15
C VAL A 101 -13.16 -6.71 11.22
N VAL A 102 -13.65 -7.22 10.08
CA VAL A 102 -14.84 -8.09 10.02
C VAL A 102 -14.63 -9.37 10.83
N ALA A 103 -13.42 -9.92 10.82
CA ALA A 103 -13.06 -11.08 11.66
C ALA A 103 -12.85 -10.74 13.14
N GLY A 104 -13.00 -9.48 13.55
CA GLY A 104 -12.80 -9.04 14.93
C GLY A 104 -11.35 -9.05 15.40
N GLY A 105 -10.37 -9.04 14.46
CA GLY A 105 -8.95 -9.14 14.77
C GLY A 105 -8.24 -7.80 15.01
N ALA A 106 -8.85 -6.67 14.64
CA ALA A 106 -8.30 -5.34 14.84
C ALA A 106 -9.16 -4.52 15.80
N MET A 107 -8.51 -3.72 16.64
CA MET A 107 -9.14 -2.77 17.54
C MET A 107 -9.26 -1.40 16.85
N GLU A 108 -10.38 -0.70 17.05
CA GLU A 108 -10.54 0.69 16.65
C GLU A 108 -9.52 1.57 17.36
N ASN A 109 -9.03 2.60 16.66
CA ASN A 109 -8.04 3.53 17.22
C ASN A 109 -8.66 4.35 18.36
N LEU A 110 -8.04 4.27 19.54
CA LEU A 110 -8.41 5.05 20.72
C LEU A 110 -7.76 6.43 20.74
N VAL A 111 -6.71 6.63 19.94
CA VAL A 111 -5.88 7.84 19.93
C VAL A 111 -5.68 8.35 18.50
N SER A 112 -5.39 9.65 18.37
CA SER A 112 -4.91 10.32 17.15
C SER A 112 -5.77 10.22 15.89
N SER A 113 -7.06 9.91 15.98
CA SER A 113 -7.95 9.89 14.81
C SER A 113 -7.94 11.22 14.06
N GLU A 114 -8.01 12.36 14.76
CA GLU A 114 -7.97 13.69 14.15
C GLU A 114 -6.62 13.97 13.47
N ARG A 115 -5.50 13.57 14.08
CA ARG A 115 -4.17 13.70 13.49
C ARG A 115 -4.05 12.87 12.20
N ILE A 116 -4.57 11.65 12.18
CA ILE A 116 -4.57 10.80 10.98
C ILE A 116 -5.36 11.49 9.86
N LEU A 117 -6.54 12.02 10.16
CA LEU A 117 -7.38 12.69 9.17
C LEU A 117 -6.76 13.98 8.60
N SER A 118 -5.96 14.71 9.39
CA SER A 118 -5.44 16.03 9.01
C SER A 118 -4.01 16.03 8.46
N THR A 119 -3.22 14.98 8.75
CA THR A 119 -1.77 14.97 8.46
C THR A 119 -1.41 14.09 7.28
N PHE A 120 -2.11 12.96 7.12
CA PHE A 120 -1.76 11.95 6.12
C PHE A 120 -2.37 12.26 4.75
N LEU A 121 -1.76 11.70 3.71
CA LEU A 121 -2.33 11.73 2.36
C LEU A 121 -3.76 11.18 2.37
N PRO A 122 -4.69 11.72 1.54
CA PRO A 122 -6.08 11.26 1.52
C PRO A 122 -6.23 9.75 1.31
N ASN A 123 -5.39 9.16 0.45
CA ASN A 123 -5.37 7.71 0.23
C ASN A 123 -4.84 6.93 1.44
N ALA A 124 -3.88 7.47 2.20
CA ALA A 124 -3.38 6.84 3.43
C ALA A 124 -4.40 6.94 4.58
N THR A 125 -5.13 8.06 4.65
CA THR A 125 -6.24 8.23 5.58
C THR A 125 -7.36 7.23 5.27
N ALA A 126 -7.78 7.13 4.01
CA ALA A 126 -8.80 6.16 3.58
C ALA A 126 -8.37 4.71 3.83
N ALA A 127 -7.08 4.39 3.59
CA ALA A 127 -6.49 3.08 3.84
C ALA A 127 -6.53 2.65 5.33
N ALA A 128 -6.52 3.62 6.25
CA ALA A 128 -6.59 3.36 7.70
C ALA A 128 -8.01 3.18 8.24
N GLN A 129 -9.04 3.33 7.37
CA GLN A 129 -10.45 3.34 7.74
C GLN A 129 -11.18 2.10 7.23
N TYR A 130 -12.17 1.67 8.02
CA TYR A 130 -13.18 0.71 7.62
C TYR A 130 -14.53 1.12 8.22
N ALA A 131 -15.60 1.13 7.41
CA ALA A 131 -16.96 1.49 7.84
C ALA A 131 -17.06 2.84 8.61
N GLY A 132 -16.20 3.82 8.28
CA GLY A 132 -16.19 5.15 8.89
C GLY A 132 -15.37 5.29 10.16
N SER A 133 -14.79 4.21 10.69
CA SER A 133 -13.92 4.21 11.87
C SER A 133 -12.45 3.98 11.49
N ASN A 134 -11.51 4.49 12.28
CA ASN A 134 -10.08 4.29 12.11
C ASN A 134 -9.60 3.06 12.86
N TYR A 135 -8.88 2.16 12.18
CA TYR A 135 -8.35 0.91 12.74
C TYR A 135 -6.84 0.76 12.55
N GLY A 136 -6.23 1.65 11.82
CA GLY A 136 -4.81 1.58 11.51
C GLY A 136 -4.09 2.92 11.67
N PHE A 137 -2.78 2.84 11.88
CA PHE A 137 -1.86 3.97 11.91
C PHE A 137 -0.95 3.86 10.69
N PRO A 138 -1.05 4.78 9.69
CA PRO A 138 -0.23 4.70 8.49
C PRO A 138 1.26 4.89 8.81
N VAL A 139 2.11 3.96 8.37
CA VAL A 139 3.55 3.97 8.67
C VAL A 139 4.46 3.98 7.45
N SER A 140 3.97 3.58 6.28
CA SER A 140 4.69 3.76 5.03
C SER A 140 3.77 3.71 3.83
N TYR A 141 4.28 4.23 2.73
CA TYR A 141 3.66 4.28 1.42
C TYR A 141 4.58 3.63 0.39
N ALA A 142 4.02 2.89 -0.54
CA ALA A 142 4.75 2.30 -1.65
C ALA A 142 3.89 2.23 -2.92
N THR A 143 4.56 2.34 -4.07
CA THR A 143 3.97 2.05 -5.38
C THR A 143 5.06 1.51 -6.31
N LEU A 144 4.67 1.07 -7.51
CA LEU A 144 5.59 0.57 -8.52
C LEU A 144 6.29 1.73 -9.24
N ALA A 145 7.46 1.43 -9.80
CA ALA A 145 8.19 2.30 -10.72
C ALA A 145 8.85 1.46 -11.82
N LEU A 146 9.40 2.09 -12.84
CA LEU A 146 10.20 1.41 -13.84
C LEU A 146 11.68 1.55 -13.48
N PHE A 147 12.34 0.42 -13.26
CA PHE A 147 13.79 0.29 -13.14
C PHE A 147 14.35 -0.03 -14.52
N TYR A 148 15.41 0.65 -14.97
CA TYR A 148 16.02 0.42 -16.28
C TYR A 148 17.55 0.30 -16.16
N ASN A 149 18.13 -0.58 -16.94
CA ASN A 149 19.58 -0.78 -17.00
C ASN A 149 20.20 0.30 -17.89
N LYS A 150 21.03 1.17 -17.29
CA LYS A 150 21.68 2.31 -17.98
C LYS A 150 22.71 1.88 -19.04
N GLU A 151 23.23 0.66 -18.95
CA GLU A 151 24.15 0.11 -19.96
C GLU A 151 23.41 -0.34 -21.23
N LEU A 152 22.14 -0.78 -21.09
CA LEU A 152 21.30 -1.22 -22.20
C LEU A 152 20.43 -0.10 -22.75
N LEU A 153 19.89 0.76 -21.87
CA LEU A 153 19.09 1.92 -22.18
C LEU A 153 19.81 3.16 -21.65
N PRO A 154 20.68 3.82 -22.46
CA PRO A 154 21.46 4.97 -22.00
C PRO A 154 20.61 6.21 -21.63
N ALA A 155 19.38 6.27 -22.14
CA ALA A 155 18.39 7.27 -21.79
C ALA A 155 17.19 6.61 -21.11
N ALA A 156 16.64 7.26 -20.09
CA ALA A 156 15.44 6.82 -19.41
C ALA A 156 14.25 6.74 -20.38
N PRO A 157 13.56 5.60 -20.50
CA PRO A 157 12.42 5.44 -21.40
C PRO A 157 11.24 6.30 -20.91
N LYS A 158 10.61 7.02 -21.83
CA LYS A 158 9.45 7.88 -21.55
C LYS A 158 8.13 7.21 -21.92
N THR A 159 8.19 6.25 -22.84
CA THR A 159 7.03 5.53 -23.35
C THR A 159 7.31 4.03 -23.39
N PHE A 160 6.29 3.22 -23.24
CA PHE A 160 6.41 1.77 -23.46
C PHE A 160 6.70 1.43 -24.92
N GLU A 161 6.30 2.30 -25.84
CA GLU A 161 6.60 2.15 -27.27
C GLU A 161 8.13 2.22 -27.55
N GLU A 162 8.87 3.06 -26.82
CA GLU A 162 10.35 3.08 -26.89
C GLU A 162 10.95 1.75 -26.44
N ILE A 163 10.41 1.15 -25.36
CA ILE A 163 10.87 -0.16 -24.86
C ILE A 163 10.52 -1.27 -25.88
N ILE A 164 9.32 -1.24 -26.48
CA ILE A 164 8.92 -2.17 -27.54
C ILE A 164 9.90 -2.06 -28.73
N GLN A 165 10.20 -0.85 -29.17
CA GLN A 165 11.13 -0.63 -30.29
C GLN A 165 12.53 -1.17 -29.97
N PHE A 166 13.03 -0.96 -28.76
CA PHE A 166 14.30 -1.52 -28.29
C PHE A 166 14.26 -3.05 -28.31
N GLY A 167 13.15 -3.65 -27.89
CA GLY A 167 12.94 -5.09 -27.83
C GLY A 167 13.07 -5.80 -29.18
N ASN A 168 12.74 -5.14 -30.30
CA ASN A 168 12.83 -5.72 -31.64
C ASN A 168 14.23 -6.22 -32.02
N GLY A 169 15.30 -5.60 -31.48
CA GLY A 169 16.67 -6.03 -31.74
C GLY A 169 17.37 -6.68 -30.53
N PHE A 170 16.75 -6.66 -29.36
CA PHE A 170 17.36 -7.10 -28.10
C PHE A 170 16.82 -8.42 -27.58
N ASN A 171 15.52 -8.66 -27.72
CA ASN A 171 14.86 -9.84 -27.16
C ASN A 171 15.44 -11.14 -27.71
N ASP A 172 15.78 -12.07 -26.81
CA ASP A 172 16.22 -13.43 -27.11
C ASP A 172 15.82 -14.36 -25.96
N ALA A 173 14.68 -15.03 -26.10
CA ALA A 173 14.16 -15.90 -25.07
C ALA A 173 15.08 -17.11 -24.76
N LYS A 174 15.90 -17.55 -25.73
CA LYS A 174 16.86 -18.65 -25.50
C LYS A 174 18.04 -18.21 -24.62
N ALA A 175 18.41 -16.93 -24.71
CA ALA A 175 19.45 -16.32 -23.89
C ALA A 175 18.88 -15.62 -22.64
N ASN A 176 17.58 -15.76 -22.36
CA ASN A 176 16.85 -15.05 -21.29
C ASN A 176 17.04 -13.52 -21.34
N ARG A 177 17.08 -12.93 -22.55
CA ARG A 177 17.18 -11.48 -22.73
C ARG A 177 15.80 -10.89 -23.06
N TYR A 178 15.37 -9.89 -22.28
CA TYR A 178 14.06 -9.27 -22.40
C TYR A 178 14.17 -7.75 -22.27
N ALA A 179 13.47 -7.03 -23.15
CA ALA A 179 13.44 -5.57 -23.06
C ALA A 179 12.64 -5.07 -21.85
N LEU A 180 11.61 -5.82 -21.44
CA LEU A 180 10.76 -5.49 -20.30
C LEU A 180 10.39 -6.77 -19.55
N LEU A 181 10.44 -6.71 -18.22
CA LEU A 181 9.85 -7.74 -17.35
C LEU A 181 8.96 -7.12 -16.26
N TRP A 182 7.95 -7.84 -15.87
CA TRP A 182 7.16 -7.69 -14.64
C TRP A 182 6.43 -9.02 -14.38
N ASP A 183 5.78 -9.17 -13.22
CA ASP A 183 4.88 -10.31 -13.01
C ASP A 183 3.55 -10.06 -13.72
N ILE A 184 3.47 -10.51 -14.97
CA ILE A 184 2.31 -10.28 -15.83
C ILE A 184 1.03 -10.81 -15.18
N GLN A 185 1.11 -11.95 -14.47
CA GLN A 185 -0.04 -12.58 -13.81
C GLN A 185 -0.43 -11.91 -12.49
N ASN A 186 0.47 -11.13 -11.92
CA ASN A 186 0.18 -10.39 -10.69
C ASN A 186 -0.68 -9.16 -11.02
N TYR A 187 -1.95 -9.21 -10.60
CA TYR A 187 -2.86 -8.10 -10.86
C TYR A 187 -2.39 -6.78 -10.24
N TYR A 188 -1.70 -6.80 -9.10
CA TYR A 188 -1.09 -5.61 -8.51
C TYR A 188 -0.12 -4.90 -9.48
N GLU A 189 0.70 -5.68 -10.19
CA GLU A 189 1.66 -5.15 -11.17
C GLU A 189 1.02 -4.83 -12.52
N SER A 190 -0.10 -5.47 -12.89
CA SER A 190 -0.77 -5.33 -14.19
C SER A 190 -2.00 -4.42 -14.17
N ARG A 191 -2.51 -4.05 -13.00
CA ARG A 191 -3.70 -3.21 -12.81
C ARG A 191 -3.63 -1.89 -13.57
N MET A 192 -2.46 -1.29 -13.64
CA MET A 192 -2.22 -0.02 -14.31
C MET A 192 -2.64 -0.01 -15.79
N PHE A 193 -2.71 -1.17 -16.41
CA PHE A 193 -3.16 -1.32 -17.78
C PHE A 193 -4.69 -1.41 -17.87
N LEU A 194 -5.34 -2.12 -16.95
CA LEU A 194 -6.80 -2.19 -16.90
C LEU A 194 -7.41 -0.78 -16.75
N THR A 195 -6.82 0.04 -15.89
CA THR A 195 -7.33 1.38 -15.56
C THR A 195 -6.82 2.50 -16.47
N LEU A 196 -6.01 2.16 -17.49
CA LEU A 196 -5.33 3.12 -18.37
C LEU A 196 -6.28 4.13 -19.04
N TYR A 197 -7.52 3.73 -19.31
CA TYR A 197 -8.54 4.56 -19.93
C TYR A 197 -9.66 4.96 -18.96
N GLY A 198 -9.48 4.77 -17.65
CA GLY A 198 -10.43 5.19 -16.61
C GLY A 198 -11.40 4.09 -16.15
N ALA A 199 -11.10 2.82 -16.41
CA ALA A 199 -11.79 1.71 -15.75
C ALA A 199 -11.42 1.65 -14.26
N TYR A 200 -12.16 0.87 -13.49
CA TYR A 200 -12.01 0.71 -12.04
C TYR A 200 -12.36 -0.72 -11.64
N GLU A 201 -12.00 -1.08 -10.43
CA GLU A 201 -12.32 -2.38 -9.82
C GLU A 201 -13.73 -2.37 -9.23
N PHE A 202 -13.95 -1.50 -8.24
CA PHE A 202 -15.20 -1.33 -7.50
C PHE A 202 -15.68 0.11 -7.62
N GLY A 203 -17.00 0.30 -7.72
CA GLY A 203 -17.64 1.62 -7.79
C GLY A 203 -17.45 2.46 -6.53
N ASN A 204 -17.94 3.70 -6.60
CA ASN A 204 -17.85 4.65 -5.49
C ASN A 204 -16.46 4.73 -4.85
N GLN A 205 -15.42 4.94 -5.69
CA GLN A 205 -14.02 5.05 -5.26
C GLN A 205 -13.49 3.80 -4.50
N GLY A 206 -13.95 2.62 -4.92
CA GLY A 206 -13.48 1.35 -4.35
C GLY A 206 -14.27 0.85 -3.14
N THR A 207 -15.44 1.43 -2.84
CA THR A 207 -16.25 1.05 -1.67
C THR A 207 -17.55 0.32 -2.01
N ASP A 208 -17.96 0.31 -3.29
CA ASP A 208 -19.15 -0.39 -3.74
C ASP A 208 -18.79 -1.68 -4.47
N ALA A 209 -18.84 -2.79 -3.74
CA ALA A 209 -18.54 -4.12 -4.25
C ALA A 209 -19.56 -4.63 -5.29
N LYS A 210 -20.75 -4.01 -5.39
CA LYS A 210 -21.79 -4.40 -6.36
C LYS A 210 -21.61 -3.75 -7.72
N ASP A 211 -20.81 -2.69 -7.81
CA ASP A 211 -20.45 -2.02 -9.05
C ASP A 211 -19.04 -2.43 -9.49
N LEU A 212 -18.93 -3.48 -10.31
CA LEU A 212 -17.67 -3.99 -10.84
C LEU A 212 -17.40 -3.43 -12.24
N GLY A 213 -16.36 -2.61 -12.37
CA GLY A 213 -15.97 -1.97 -13.64
C GLY A 213 -14.91 -2.72 -14.46
N ILE A 214 -14.50 -3.92 -14.03
CA ILE A 214 -13.36 -4.66 -14.59
C ILE A 214 -13.57 -5.21 -16.00
N ASP A 215 -14.82 -5.37 -16.46
CA ASP A 215 -15.21 -5.84 -17.78
C ASP A 215 -15.68 -4.71 -18.73
N SER A 216 -15.65 -3.46 -18.23
CA SER A 216 -16.12 -2.30 -18.99
C SER A 216 -15.36 -2.15 -20.33
N PRO A 217 -15.94 -1.45 -21.34
CA PRO A 217 -15.23 -1.17 -22.59
C PRO A 217 -13.88 -0.48 -22.39
N LEU A 218 -13.74 0.35 -21.32
CA LEU A 218 -12.49 1.04 -20.99
C LEU A 218 -11.46 0.05 -20.43
N ALA A 219 -11.88 -0.91 -19.61
CA ALA A 219 -11.03 -1.99 -19.11
C ALA A 219 -10.54 -2.87 -20.28
N GLN A 220 -11.43 -3.24 -21.19
CA GLN A 220 -11.08 -4.01 -22.38
C GLN A 220 -10.08 -3.28 -23.27
N GLN A 221 -10.24 -1.96 -23.46
CA GLN A 221 -9.30 -1.12 -24.19
C GLN A 221 -7.92 -1.10 -23.53
N GLY A 222 -7.88 -0.99 -22.21
CA GLY A 222 -6.63 -1.00 -21.43
C GLY A 222 -5.89 -2.32 -21.51
N MET A 223 -6.58 -3.44 -21.34
CA MET A 223 -5.97 -4.76 -21.44
C MET A 223 -5.55 -5.12 -22.87
N ASN A 224 -6.24 -4.61 -23.90
CA ASN A 224 -5.76 -4.71 -25.29
C ASN A 224 -4.48 -3.90 -25.51
N ALA A 225 -4.33 -2.71 -24.89
CA ALA A 225 -3.08 -1.96 -24.94
C ALA A 225 -1.94 -2.72 -24.22
N MET A 226 -2.20 -3.37 -23.08
CA MET A 226 -1.22 -4.23 -22.41
C MET A 226 -0.71 -5.35 -23.30
N LYS A 227 -1.55 -5.99 -24.10
CA LYS A 227 -1.15 -7.08 -25.03
C LYS A 227 -0.07 -6.64 -26.03
N MET A 228 0.05 -5.36 -26.37
CA MET A 228 1.13 -4.87 -27.22
C MET A 228 2.52 -5.05 -26.62
N LEU A 229 2.59 -5.09 -25.27
CA LEU A 229 3.84 -5.29 -24.54
C LEU A 229 4.42 -6.71 -24.69
N LYS A 230 3.69 -7.66 -25.29
CA LYS A 230 4.25 -8.95 -25.68
C LYS A 230 5.49 -8.79 -26.59
N ALA A 231 5.54 -7.74 -27.40
CA ALA A 231 6.69 -7.45 -28.25
C ALA A 231 7.95 -7.06 -27.43
N ALA A 232 7.78 -6.46 -26.26
CA ALA A 232 8.87 -6.13 -25.34
C ALA A 232 9.15 -7.24 -24.32
N ASN A 233 8.15 -8.06 -24.02
CA ASN A 233 8.23 -9.16 -23.06
C ASN A 233 7.72 -10.48 -23.68
N PRO A 234 8.53 -11.16 -24.49
CA PRO A 234 8.17 -12.48 -25.07
C PRO A 234 8.41 -13.63 -24.08
N SER A 235 8.57 -13.40 -22.79
CA SER A 235 8.79 -14.44 -21.80
C SER A 235 7.51 -15.26 -21.56
N ASN A 236 7.71 -16.48 -21.04
CA ASN A 236 6.61 -17.25 -20.48
C ASN A 236 6.24 -16.68 -19.08
N PRO A 237 5.03 -16.19 -18.85
CA PRO A 237 4.62 -15.63 -17.59
C PRO A 237 4.78 -16.58 -16.40
N VAL A 238 4.60 -17.89 -16.59
CA VAL A 238 4.73 -18.89 -15.52
C VAL A 238 6.17 -18.93 -14.99
N ASP A 239 7.17 -18.88 -15.87
CA ASP A 239 8.58 -18.89 -15.49
C ASP A 239 8.99 -17.57 -14.78
N MET A 240 8.28 -16.48 -15.09
CA MET A 240 8.55 -15.15 -14.58
C MET A 240 7.72 -14.78 -13.34
N ARG A 241 6.92 -15.69 -12.77
CA ARG A 241 6.21 -15.45 -11.49
C ARG A 241 7.16 -15.27 -10.30
N ASN A 242 8.28 -15.97 -10.32
CA ASN A 242 9.26 -15.87 -9.25
C ASN A 242 10.02 -14.54 -9.33
N ALA A 243 9.81 -13.65 -8.35
CA ALA A 243 10.47 -12.35 -8.27
C ALA A 243 11.99 -12.47 -8.24
N GLN A 244 12.56 -13.51 -7.59
CA GLN A 244 14.00 -13.70 -7.52
C GLN A 244 14.60 -14.01 -8.91
N VAL A 245 13.85 -14.75 -9.76
CA VAL A 245 14.27 -15.02 -11.15
C VAL A 245 14.29 -13.72 -11.94
N ARG A 246 13.20 -12.94 -11.90
CA ARG A 246 13.11 -11.66 -12.63
C ARG A 246 14.20 -10.69 -12.20
N ARG A 247 14.37 -10.50 -10.88
CA ARG A 247 15.39 -9.61 -10.31
C ARG A 247 16.80 -10.09 -10.59
N GLY A 248 17.04 -11.41 -10.54
CA GLY A 248 18.32 -12.00 -10.91
C GLY A 248 18.68 -11.71 -12.36
N LEU A 249 17.77 -11.90 -13.30
CA LEU A 249 17.98 -11.59 -14.72
C LEU A 249 18.27 -10.09 -14.95
N PHE A 250 17.60 -9.21 -14.24
CA PHE A 250 17.88 -7.77 -14.30
C PHE A 250 19.28 -7.45 -13.72
N GLY A 251 19.61 -8.00 -12.57
CA GLY A 251 20.93 -7.86 -11.95
C GLY A 251 22.09 -8.41 -12.80
N GLU A 252 21.83 -9.45 -13.61
CA GLU A 252 22.79 -10.04 -14.56
C GLU A 252 22.90 -9.21 -15.89
N GLY A 253 22.17 -8.11 -16.03
CA GLY A 253 22.18 -7.30 -17.25
C GLY A 253 21.46 -7.94 -18.44
N LYS A 254 20.59 -8.93 -18.21
CA LYS A 254 19.80 -9.61 -19.24
C LYS A 254 18.46 -8.96 -19.53
N VAL A 255 18.04 -8.01 -18.70
CA VAL A 255 16.77 -7.29 -18.81
C VAL A 255 17.03 -5.80 -18.91
N ALA A 256 16.44 -5.14 -19.92
CA ALA A 256 16.65 -3.73 -20.12
C ALA A 256 15.81 -2.85 -19.20
N ALA A 257 14.58 -3.27 -18.89
CA ALA A 257 13.71 -2.59 -17.95
C ALA A 257 12.84 -3.59 -17.16
N ILE A 258 12.54 -3.28 -15.91
CA ILE A 258 11.68 -4.08 -15.04
C ILE A 258 10.75 -3.17 -14.24
N ILE A 259 9.46 -3.54 -14.18
CA ILE A 259 8.51 -2.91 -13.27
C ILE A 259 8.65 -3.59 -11.92
N ASP A 260 8.97 -2.83 -10.87
CA ASP A 260 9.12 -3.36 -9.51
C ASP A 260 8.85 -2.22 -8.50
N GLY A 261 8.93 -2.50 -7.21
CA GLY A 261 8.74 -1.53 -6.15
C GLY A 261 10.01 -1.26 -5.34
N PRO A 262 9.94 -0.37 -4.32
CA PRO A 262 11.09 0.01 -3.49
C PRO A 262 11.72 -1.18 -2.74
N TRP A 263 10.99 -2.25 -2.53
CA TRP A 263 11.49 -3.49 -1.90
C TRP A 263 12.56 -4.22 -2.72
N ALA A 264 12.76 -3.88 -4.00
CA ALA A 264 13.76 -4.48 -4.86
C ALA A 264 15.11 -3.72 -4.86
N ILE A 265 15.13 -2.47 -4.40
CA ILE A 265 16.28 -1.55 -4.48
C ILE A 265 17.53 -2.20 -3.88
N GLN A 266 17.46 -2.71 -2.65
CA GLN A 266 18.61 -3.32 -2.00
C GLN A 266 19.16 -4.53 -2.78
N GLY A 267 18.28 -5.31 -3.41
CA GLY A 267 18.68 -6.44 -4.25
C GLY A 267 19.44 -6.00 -5.49
N TYR A 268 18.99 -4.93 -6.13
CA TYR A 268 19.65 -4.35 -7.30
C TYR A 268 20.99 -3.71 -6.94
N ASP A 269 21.07 -2.97 -5.83
CA ASP A 269 22.32 -2.42 -5.31
C ASP A 269 23.36 -3.52 -5.05
N ASN A 270 22.94 -4.62 -4.42
CA ASN A 270 23.81 -5.76 -4.13
C ASN A 270 24.25 -6.52 -5.39
N SER A 271 23.48 -6.49 -6.46
CA SER A 271 23.86 -7.12 -7.73
C SER A 271 24.90 -6.33 -8.51
N GLY A 272 25.07 -5.05 -8.19
CA GLY A 272 25.98 -4.14 -8.88
C GLY A 272 25.52 -3.70 -10.26
N VAL A 273 24.27 -3.97 -10.67
CA VAL A 273 23.71 -3.49 -11.93
C VAL A 273 23.64 -1.96 -11.93
N ASN A 274 24.11 -1.33 -13.00
CA ASN A 274 24.00 0.13 -13.16
C ASN A 274 22.60 0.48 -13.66
N TYR A 275 21.71 0.83 -12.74
CA TYR A 275 20.31 1.11 -13.06
C TYR A 275 19.90 2.54 -12.78
N GLY A 276 18.81 2.97 -13.41
CA GLY A 276 18.06 4.16 -13.07
C GLY A 276 16.60 3.80 -12.77
N VAL A 277 15.88 4.72 -12.15
CA VAL A 277 14.47 4.55 -11.81
C VAL A 277 13.68 5.76 -12.32
N VAL A 278 12.56 5.50 -12.97
CA VAL A 278 11.63 6.53 -13.46
C VAL A 278 10.20 6.15 -13.12
N PRO A 279 9.27 7.12 -13.07
CA PRO A 279 7.84 6.80 -13.04
C PRO A 279 7.48 5.86 -14.18
N ILE A 280 6.40 5.12 -14.05
CA ILE A 280 5.93 4.23 -15.12
C ILE A 280 5.74 5.04 -16.41
N PRO A 281 6.36 4.62 -17.52
CA PRO A 281 6.26 5.30 -18.82
C PRO A 281 4.82 5.36 -19.33
N THR A 282 4.53 6.32 -20.20
CA THR A 282 3.22 6.38 -20.87
C THR A 282 3.01 5.22 -21.84
N LEU A 283 1.77 4.80 -22.01
CA LEU A 283 1.33 3.82 -23.01
C LEU A 283 0.20 4.46 -23.84
N LYS A 284 0.32 4.47 -25.17
CA LYS A 284 -0.65 5.13 -26.05
C LYS A 284 -0.97 6.57 -25.65
N GLY A 285 0.04 7.30 -25.19
CA GLY A 285 -0.08 8.68 -24.72
C GLY A 285 -0.88 8.85 -23.42
N LYS A 286 -1.16 7.76 -22.70
CA LYS A 286 -1.82 7.77 -21.41
C LYS A 286 -0.83 7.46 -20.29
N GLN A 287 -0.96 8.12 -19.15
CA GLN A 287 -0.18 7.85 -17.96
C GLN A 287 -0.82 6.67 -17.19
N PRO A 288 -0.11 5.54 -17.04
CA PRO A 288 -0.62 4.43 -16.24
C PRO A 288 -0.74 4.82 -14.77
N ARG A 289 -1.83 4.39 -14.12
CA ARG A 289 -2.05 4.56 -12.69
C ARG A 289 -1.84 3.23 -11.98
N THR A 290 -0.80 3.16 -11.18
CA THR A 290 -0.47 1.97 -10.38
C THR A 290 -1.37 1.85 -9.16
N PHE A 291 -1.45 0.66 -8.56
CA PHE A 291 -1.85 0.61 -7.17
C PHE A 291 -0.77 1.22 -6.27
N SER A 292 -1.21 1.85 -5.19
CA SER A 292 -0.36 2.17 -4.05
C SER A 292 -0.78 1.34 -2.85
N THR A 293 0.21 0.96 -2.05
CA THR A 293 0.01 0.32 -0.75
C THR A 293 0.31 1.31 0.37
N VAL A 294 -0.48 1.21 1.43
CA VAL A 294 -0.19 1.87 2.71
C VAL A 294 0.02 0.76 3.73
N ARG A 295 1.19 0.73 4.35
CA ARG A 295 1.41 -0.14 5.49
C ARG A 295 0.82 0.50 6.72
N LEU A 296 0.05 -0.27 7.45
CA LEU A 296 -0.62 0.14 8.67
C LEU A 296 -0.01 -0.61 9.86
N ALA A 297 0.28 0.10 10.94
CA ALA A 297 0.38 -0.50 12.25
C ALA A 297 -1.04 -0.63 12.81
N VAL A 298 -1.48 -1.87 13.09
CA VAL A 298 -2.80 -2.16 13.66
C VAL A 298 -2.65 -2.74 15.05
N VAL A 299 -3.58 -2.39 15.95
CA VAL A 299 -3.64 -2.96 17.28
C VAL A 299 -4.57 -4.16 17.26
N SER A 300 -4.08 -5.28 17.74
CA SER A 300 -4.85 -6.51 17.86
C SER A 300 -5.95 -6.36 18.92
N SER A 301 -7.16 -6.80 18.61
CA SER A 301 -8.24 -6.91 19.61
C SER A 301 -7.99 -7.98 20.68
N TYR A 302 -6.98 -8.82 20.48
CA TYR A 302 -6.54 -9.85 21.42
C TYR A 302 -5.39 -9.38 22.33
N SER A 303 -4.97 -8.11 22.24
CA SER A 303 -3.90 -7.57 23.09
C SER A 303 -4.35 -7.52 24.56
N GLU A 304 -3.48 -7.99 25.45
CA GLU A 304 -3.66 -7.83 26.90
C GLU A 304 -3.30 -6.40 27.37
N TYR A 305 -2.62 -5.61 26.51
CA TYR A 305 -2.15 -4.26 26.78
C TYR A 305 -2.65 -3.27 25.73
N PRO A 306 -3.97 -3.11 25.57
CA PRO A 306 -4.53 -2.31 24.46
C PRO A 306 -4.12 -0.84 24.49
N LYS A 307 -3.96 -0.23 25.67
CA LYS A 307 -3.54 1.19 25.77
C LYS A 307 -2.07 1.37 25.37
N ALA A 308 -1.18 0.52 25.89
CA ALA A 308 0.24 0.55 25.53
C ALA A 308 0.41 0.30 24.02
N SER A 309 -0.35 -0.64 23.45
CA SER A 309 -0.34 -0.97 22.02
C SER A 309 -0.81 0.20 21.15
N GLN A 310 -1.89 0.90 21.56
CA GLN A 310 -2.41 2.08 20.86
C GLN A 310 -1.39 3.24 20.89
N LEU A 311 -0.80 3.51 22.03
CA LEU A 311 0.21 4.55 22.19
C LEU A 311 1.46 4.26 21.35
N PHE A 312 1.89 2.99 21.31
CA PHE A 312 3.05 2.61 20.50
C PHE A 312 2.75 2.66 19.00
N ALA A 313 1.60 2.19 18.56
CA ALA A 313 1.18 2.26 17.15
C ALA A 313 1.03 3.71 16.68
N ASP A 314 0.47 4.60 17.52
CA ASP A 314 0.42 6.03 17.27
C ASP A 314 1.81 6.65 17.16
N TYR A 315 2.72 6.30 18.06
CA TYR A 315 4.11 6.77 18.04
C TYR A 315 4.83 6.37 16.73
N LEU A 316 4.62 5.14 16.25
CA LEU A 316 5.18 4.67 14.98
C LEU A 316 4.76 5.55 13.79
N SER A 317 3.57 6.14 13.84
CA SER A 317 3.01 7.01 12.81
C SER A 317 3.29 8.51 13.04
N SER A 318 4.10 8.87 14.05
CA SER A 318 4.54 10.23 14.27
C SER A 318 5.56 10.70 13.21
N GLU A 319 5.60 12.01 12.91
CA GLU A 319 6.57 12.55 11.94
C GLU A 319 8.01 12.13 12.24
N LYS A 320 8.39 12.15 13.53
CA LYS A 320 9.71 11.74 14.00
C LYS A 320 10.03 10.30 13.58
N MET A 321 9.09 9.40 13.80
CA MET A 321 9.30 7.98 13.55
C MET A 321 9.18 7.65 12.06
N LEU A 322 8.30 8.32 11.33
CA LEU A 322 8.20 8.19 9.87
C LEU A 322 9.49 8.63 9.16
N LEU A 323 10.08 9.76 9.56
CA LEU A 323 11.38 10.20 9.03
C LEU A 323 12.51 9.23 9.40
N LYS A 324 12.50 8.73 10.65
CA LYS A 324 13.51 7.74 11.08
C LYS A 324 13.37 6.42 10.33
N ARG A 325 12.14 5.98 10.08
CA ARG A 325 11.86 4.81 9.25
C ARG A 325 12.44 4.99 7.85
N TYR A 326 12.18 6.13 7.20
CA TYR A 326 12.76 6.44 5.89
C TYR A 326 14.29 6.39 5.91
N GLN A 327 14.93 7.00 6.91
CA GLN A 327 16.38 7.00 7.03
C GLN A 327 16.99 5.59 7.12
N MET A 328 16.31 4.68 7.83
CA MET A 328 16.82 3.32 8.08
C MET A 328 16.40 2.31 7.01
N THR A 329 15.25 2.49 6.37
CA THR A 329 14.62 1.46 5.52
C THR A 329 14.24 1.95 4.12
N LYS A 330 14.40 3.25 3.84
CA LYS A 330 13.92 3.92 2.60
C LYS A 330 12.39 3.82 2.39
N SER A 331 11.62 3.39 3.40
CA SER A 331 10.16 3.38 3.35
C SER A 331 9.62 4.81 3.33
N ILE A 332 8.86 5.17 2.30
CA ILE A 332 8.36 6.54 2.11
C ILE A 332 7.25 6.82 3.13
N PRO A 333 7.30 7.95 3.86
CA PRO A 333 6.23 8.35 4.75
C PRO A 333 4.97 8.75 3.97
N PRO A 334 3.76 8.36 4.41
CA PRO A 334 2.50 8.71 3.75
C PRO A 334 2.00 10.11 4.15
N VAL A 335 2.89 11.09 4.20
CA VAL A 335 2.65 12.49 4.62
C VAL A 335 3.28 13.42 3.61
N GLU A 336 2.49 14.30 2.98
CA GLU A 336 2.94 15.17 1.89
C GLU A 336 4.11 16.06 2.30
N SER A 337 4.01 16.74 3.45
CA SER A 337 5.07 17.63 3.94
C SER A 337 6.39 16.90 4.24
N LEU A 338 6.35 15.61 4.57
CA LEU A 338 7.54 14.79 4.75
C LEU A 338 8.11 14.31 3.41
N MET A 339 7.25 13.98 2.45
CA MET A 339 7.67 13.66 1.09
C MET A 339 8.37 14.87 0.43
N GLU A 340 7.83 16.08 0.59
CA GLU A 340 8.47 17.33 0.12
C GLU A 340 9.84 17.56 0.74
N LYS A 341 10.02 17.28 2.02
CA LYS A 341 11.33 17.35 2.69
C LYS A 341 12.31 16.31 2.15
N ILE A 342 11.83 15.09 1.92
CA ILE A 342 12.65 13.97 1.45
C ILE A 342 13.08 14.18 -0.01
N ILE A 343 12.21 14.70 -0.86
CA ILE A 343 12.44 14.80 -2.30
C ILE A 343 13.57 15.75 -2.67
N VAL A 344 13.89 16.71 -1.78
CA VAL A 344 14.97 17.70 -1.99
C VAL A 344 16.34 17.01 -2.14
N ASP A 345 16.59 15.99 -1.31
CA ASP A 345 17.85 15.24 -1.29
C ASP A 345 17.64 13.76 -1.67
N ALA A 346 16.52 13.46 -2.35
CA ALA A 346 16.16 12.09 -2.72
C ALA A 346 17.13 11.53 -3.77
N ASP A 347 17.45 10.27 -3.63
CA ASP A 347 18.02 9.49 -4.71
C ASP A 347 17.00 9.31 -5.86
N GLU A 348 17.49 8.92 -7.04
CA GLU A 348 16.67 8.76 -8.26
C GLU A 348 15.47 7.81 -8.03
N ALA A 349 15.66 6.74 -7.26
CA ALA A 349 14.62 5.77 -6.98
C ALA A 349 13.52 6.35 -6.07
N THR A 350 13.89 7.00 -4.99
CA THR A 350 12.94 7.67 -4.08
C THR A 350 12.14 8.73 -4.82
N TYR A 351 12.82 9.57 -5.64
CA TYR A 351 12.15 10.57 -6.46
C TYR A 351 11.12 9.94 -7.40
N ALA A 352 11.51 8.90 -8.15
CA ALA A 352 10.63 8.24 -9.11
C ALA A 352 9.38 7.61 -8.45
N ILE A 353 9.55 7.00 -7.29
CA ILE A 353 8.44 6.37 -6.54
C ILE A 353 7.49 7.43 -6.00
N ILE A 354 8.01 8.54 -5.46
CA ILE A 354 7.17 9.66 -5.01
C ILE A 354 6.41 10.27 -6.20
N ALA A 355 7.10 10.51 -7.32
CA ALA A 355 6.49 11.06 -8.54
C ALA A 355 5.41 10.12 -9.10
N GLN A 356 5.63 8.80 -9.13
CA GLN A 356 4.61 7.84 -9.52
C GLN A 356 3.44 7.82 -8.54
N GLY A 357 3.67 8.12 -7.27
CA GLY A 357 2.65 8.22 -6.24
C GLY A 357 1.49 9.16 -6.62
N PHE A 358 1.77 10.27 -7.32
CA PHE A 358 0.74 11.17 -7.87
C PHE A 358 -0.08 10.53 -9.00
N HIS A 359 0.42 9.44 -9.57
CA HIS A 359 -0.23 8.62 -10.59
C HIS A 359 -0.53 7.22 -10.05
N SER A 360 -1.05 7.15 -8.84
CA SER A 360 -1.46 5.90 -8.21
C SER A 360 -2.84 6.03 -7.56
N ASP A 361 -3.44 4.90 -7.28
CA ASP A 361 -4.69 4.78 -6.53
C ASP A 361 -4.47 3.79 -5.38
N ALA A 362 -5.01 4.08 -4.20
CA ALA A 362 -4.99 3.11 -3.11
C ALA A 362 -5.77 1.86 -3.50
N MET A 363 -5.29 0.69 -3.09
CA MET A 363 -6.10 -0.52 -3.19
C MET A 363 -7.37 -0.35 -2.34
N PRO A 364 -8.54 -0.83 -2.79
CA PRO A 364 -9.73 -0.87 -1.95
C PRO A 364 -9.49 -1.64 -0.65
N SER A 365 -9.94 -1.08 0.49
CA SER A 365 -9.80 -1.71 1.82
C SER A 365 -10.99 -2.59 2.19
N ILE A 366 -11.96 -2.78 1.27
CA ILE A 366 -13.12 -3.65 1.48
C ILE A 366 -12.72 -5.13 1.44
N PRO A 367 -13.42 -6.02 2.19
CA PRO A 367 -13.12 -7.46 2.21
C PRO A 367 -13.12 -8.11 0.82
N GLU A 368 -13.98 -7.63 -0.07
CA GLU A 368 -14.20 -8.12 -1.44
C GLU A 368 -12.97 -7.91 -2.35
N MET A 369 -12.07 -6.99 -1.98
CA MET A 369 -10.80 -6.84 -2.69
C MET A 369 -10.02 -8.16 -2.78
N GLY A 370 -10.14 -9.02 -1.76
CA GLY A 370 -9.54 -10.34 -1.75
C GLY A 370 -10.02 -11.27 -2.88
N TYR A 371 -11.22 -11.03 -3.42
CA TYR A 371 -11.81 -11.86 -4.48
C TYR A 371 -11.31 -11.49 -5.89
N LEU A 372 -10.64 -10.33 -6.04
CA LEU A 372 -10.10 -9.89 -7.32
C LEU A 372 -8.84 -10.67 -7.75
N TRP A 373 -7.98 -11.03 -6.81
CA TRP A 373 -6.62 -11.46 -7.12
C TRP A 373 -6.55 -12.67 -8.03
N SER A 374 -7.22 -13.75 -7.67
CA SER A 374 -7.17 -15.01 -8.42
C SER A 374 -7.91 -14.97 -9.76
N PRO A 375 -9.16 -14.46 -9.86
CA PRO A 375 -9.85 -14.35 -11.13
C PRO A 375 -9.13 -13.43 -12.12
N MET A 376 -8.59 -12.29 -11.67
CA MET A 376 -7.86 -11.38 -12.54
C MET A 376 -6.52 -11.96 -13.01
N ALA A 377 -5.77 -12.67 -12.15
CA ALA A 377 -4.57 -13.40 -12.55
C ALA A 377 -4.89 -14.46 -13.63
N SER A 378 -6.01 -15.16 -13.49
CA SER A 378 -6.48 -16.16 -14.45
C SER A 378 -6.88 -15.52 -15.78
N ALA A 379 -7.62 -14.42 -15.75
CA ALA A 379 -8.01 -13.66 -16.95
C ALA A 379 -6.78 -13.13 -17.70
N ILE A 380 -5.81 -12.55 -16.99
CA ILE A 380 -4.56 -12.06 -17.58
C ILE A 380 -3.80 -13.22 -18.24
N THR A 381 -3.71 -14.36 -17.57
CA THR A 381 -3.07 -15.55 -18.11
C THR A 381 -3.75 -16.02 -19.40
N ALA A 382 -5.07 -16.10 -19.40
CA ALA A 382 -5.86 -16.50 -20.56
C ALA A 382 -5.65 -15.56 -21.76
N MET A 383 -5.63 -14.25 -21.51
CA MET A 383 -5.38 -13.25 -22.55
C MET A 383 -3.93 -13.28 -23.06
N TRP A 384 -2.96 -13.46 -22.16
CA TRP A 384 -1.55 -13.37 -22.49
C TRP A 384 -0.99 -14.66 -23.11
N VAL A 385 -1.31 -15.81 -22.52
CA VAL A 385 -0.77 -17.12 -22.95
C VAL A 385 -1.61 -17.75 -24.03
N ASN A 386 -2.93 -17.75 -23.84
CA ASN A 386 -3.86 -18.50 -24.72
C ASN A 386 -4.51 -17.61 -25.79
N ASP A 387 -4.13 -16.33 -25.87
CA ASP A 387 -4.70 -15.34 -26.79
C ASP A 387 -6.24 -15.23 -26.74
N GLN A 388 -6.84 -15.61 -25.59
CA GLN A 388 -8.27 -15.46 -25.38
C GLN A 388 -8.70 -14.01 -25.63
N PRO A 389 -9.87 -13.76 -26.25
CA PRO A 389 -10.42 -12.42 -26.38
C PRO A 389 -10.56 -11.73 -25.03
N VAL A 390 -10.12 -10.46 -24.94
CA VAL A 390 -10.07 -9.70 -23.69
C VAL A 390 -11.43 -9.62 -23.01
N ASN A 391 -12.49 -9.33 -23.77
CA ASN A 391 -13.85 -9.28 -23.24
C ASN A 391 -14.25 -10.59 -22.57
N GLN A 392 -14.05 -11.74 -23.24
CA GLN A 392 -14.43 -13.05 -22.66
C GLN A 392 -13.66 -13.37 -21.38
N ALA A 393 -12.38 -13.03 -21.32
CA ALA A 393 -11.56 -13.27 -20.14
C ALA A 393 -12.00 -12.40 -18.96
N LEU A 394 -12.30 -11.12 -19.20
CA LEU A 394 -12.76 -10.19 -18.16
C LEU A 394 -14.19 -10.49 -17.71
N ASP A 395 -15.11 -10.82 -18.66
CA ASP A 395 -16.48 -11.23 -18.33
C ASP A 395 -16.49 -12.47 -17.41
N HIS A 396 -15.61 -13.44 -17.71
CA HIS A 396 -15.48 -14.64 -16.88
C HIS A 396 -14.91 -14.31 -15.48
N ALA A 397 -13.89 -13.45 -15.40
CA ALA A 397 -13.36 -13.02 -14.11
C ALA A 397 -14.41 -12.32 -13.28
N LYS A 398 -15.19 -11.42 -13.88
CA LYS A 398 -16.30 -10.72 -13.22
C LYS A 398 -17.32 -11.69 -12.66
N SER A 399 -17.77 -12.66 -13.46
CA SER A 399 -18.75 -13.67 -13.02
C SER A 399 -18.27 -14.42 -11.76
N ILE A 400 -16.99 -14.82 -11.71
CA ILE A 400 -16.43 -15.50 -10.54
C ILE A 400 -16.42 -14.57 -9.31
N ILE A 401 -16.07 -13.29 -9.49
CA ILE A 401 -16.03 -12.31 -8.39
C ILE A 401 -17.45 -12.06 -7.87
N GLU A 402 -18.42 -11.86 -8.76
CA GLU A 402 -19.84 -11.68 -8.39
C GLU A 402 -20.40 -12.89 -7.63
N GLU A 403 -20.06 -14.11 -8.05
CA GLU A 403 -20.44 -15.33 -7.35
C GLU A 403 -19.83 -15.39 -5.93
N GLN A 404 -18.57 -14.99 -5.76
CA GLN A 404 -17.91 -14.97 -4.46
C GLN A 404 -18.52 -13.92 -3.52
N ILE A 405 -18.86 -12.74 -4.04
CA ILE A 405 -19.54 -11.68 -3.29
C ILE A 405 -20.92 -12.16 -2.84
N ALA A 406 -21.72 -12.72 -3.75
CA ALA A 406 -23.07 -13.19 -3.44
C ALA A 406 -23.09 -14.35 -2.44
N TYR A 407 -22.04 -15.17 -2.36
CA TYR A 407 -21.94 -16.28 -1.41
C TYR A 407 -21.70 -15.82 0.04
N GLN A 408 -21.17 -14.61 0.23
CA GLN A 408 -20.84 -14.04 1.54
C GLN A 408 -21.99 -13.19 2.12
N GLU A 409 -22.95 -12.74 1.29
CA GLU A 409 -24.18 -12.05 1.73
C GLU A 409 -25.20 -13.07 2.28
#